data_69db47127b4e3350afb3c128840a0041
#
_entry.id   69db47127b4e3350afb3c128840a0041
#
_cell.length_a   1.000
_cell.length_b   1.000
_cell.length_c   1.000
_cell.angle_alpha   90.00
_cell.angle_beta   90.00
_cell.angle_gamma   90.00
#
_symmetry.space_group_name_H-M   'P 1'
#
loop_
_entity.id
_entity.type
_entity.pdbx_description
1 polymer ?
#
loop_
_entity_poly.entity_id
_entity_poly.type
_entity_poly.pdbx_seq_one_letter_code
_entity_poly.pdbx_strand_id
1 'polypeptide(L)'
;MAERQDSTMERYRIGNGYDVHALREGLPMWLCGVRIESEAGFVAHSDGDVAIHALCDALLGAAALGDIGLHFPDSDDRWKGIDSKLLLKEVMRMVRAKGYEL
;
A
#
# COMPACT_ATOMS: atom_id res chain seq x y z
N MET A 1 9.33 -34.84 4.07
CA MET A 1 8.33 -34.65 4.34
C MET A 1 7.96 -33.51 5.06
N ALA A 2 8.60 -33.01 5.84
CA ALA A 2 8.27 -31.87 6.58
C ALA A 2 8.09 -30.64 5.72
N GLU A 3 8.91 -30.51 4.72
CA GLU A 3 8.80 -29.32 3.94
C GLU A 3 7.50 -29.24 3.20
N ARG A 4 6.88 -30.37 2.99
CA ARG A 4 5.66 -30.29 2.32
C ARG A 4 4.58 -29.75 3.15
N GLN A 5 4.56 -30.08 4.41
CA GLN A 5 3.59 -29.55 5.31
C GLN A 5 3.79 -28.07 5.49
N ASP A 6 5.04 -27.64 5.58
CA ASP A 6 5.33 -26.23 5.71
C ASP A 6 4.84 -25.48 4.49
N SER A 7 5.02 -26.03 3.30
CA SER A 7 4.54 -25.39 2.10
C SER A 7 3.03 -25.26 2.12
N THR A 8 2.32 -26.27 2.64
CA THR A 8 0.88 -26.20 2.72
C THR A 8 0.43 -25.10 3.66
N MET A 9 1.11 -24.94 4.79
CA MET A 9 0.77 -23.90 5.73
C MET A 9 1.05 -22.52 5.18
N GLU A 10 1.98 -22.42 4.23
CA GLU A 10 2.33 -21.13 3.62
C GLU A 10 1.52 -20.82 2.38
N ARG A 11 0.58 -21.67 2.00
CA ARG A 11 -0.17 -21.46 0.78
C ARG A 11 -1.00 -20.20 0.79
N TYR A 12 -1.55 -19.86 1.92
CA TYR A 12 -2.41 -18.69 2.03
C TYR A 12 -1.89 -17.78 3.10
N ARG A 13 -1.95 -16.49 2.81
CA ARG A 13 -1.59 -15.45 3.75
C ARG A 13 -2.72 -14.44 3.80
N ILE A 14 -2.95 -13.91 4.96
CA ILE A 14 -3.97 -12.90 5.19
C ILE A 14 -3.30 -11.68 5.78
N GLY A 15 -3.69 -10.52 5.31
CA GLY A 15 -3.23 -9.27 5.89
C GLY A 15 -4.37 -8.27 5.92
N ASN A 16 -4.25 -7.28 6.77
CA ASN A 16 -5.18 -6.17 6.78
C ASN A 16 -4.39 -4.88 6.79
N GLY A 17 -5.02 -3.81 6.33
CA GLY A 17 -4.42 -2.50 6.31
C GLY A 17 -5.41 -1.47 6.78
N TYR A 18 -4.87 -0.42 7.40
CA TYR A 18 -5.66 0.66 7.92
C TYR A 18 -4.87 1.95 7.69
N ASP A 19 -5.53 2.95 7.13
CA ASP A 19 -4.86 4.22 6.88
C ASP A 19 -5.84 5.36 7.12
N VAL A 20 -5.30 6.48 7.58
CA VAL A 20 -6.07 7.67 7.87
C VAL A 20 -5.28 8.89 7.45
N HIS A 21 -5.95 9.79 6.77
CA HIS A 21 -5.36 11.07 6.41
C HIS A 21 -6.34 12.18 6.76
N ALA A 22 -5.81 13.32 7.17
CA ALA A 22 -6.63 14.52 7.37
C ALA A 22 -7.09 15.04 6.01
N LEU A 23 -8.20 15.76 6.01
CA LEU A 23 -8.70 16.44 4.81
C LEU A 23 -8.33 17.91 4.86
N ARG A 24 -8.11 18.49 3.70
CA ARG A 24 -7.88 19.93 3.58
C ARG A 24 -8.54 20.44 2.30
N GLU A 25 -9.21 21.57 2.39
CA GLU A 25 -9.80 22.21 1.23
C GLU A 25 -8.73 22.57 0.21
N GLY A 26 -9.05 22.46 -1.05
CA GLY A 26 -8.16 22.86 -2.13
C GLY A 26 -7.20 21.78 -2.59
N LEU A 27 -7.13 20.66 -1.87
CA LEU A 27 -6.31 19.53 -2.30
C LEU A 27 -7.12 18.59 -3.19
N PRO A 28 -6.47 17.95 -4.16
CA PRO A 28 -7.16 16.96 -4.98
C PRO A 28 -7.50 15.72 -4.17
N MET A 29 -8.63 15.11 -4.49
CA MET A 29 -9.08 13.87 -3.85
C MET A 29 -8.76 12.70 -4.75
N TRP A 30 -7.91 11.79 -4.28
CA TRP A 30 -7.60 10.54 -4.98
C TRP A 30 -8.06 9.38 -4.12
N LEU A 31 -8.80 8.45 -4.72
CA LEU A 31 -9.27 7.28 -4.00
C LEU A 31 -9.33 6.10 -4.96
N CYS A 32 -8.70 5.00 -4.58
CA CYS A 32 -8.59 3.79 -5.40
C CYS A 32 -7.97 4.09 -6.78
N GLY A 33 -7.06 5.04 -6.84
CA GLY A 33 -6.37 5.40 -8.07
C GLY A 33 -7.17 6.32 -9.00
N VAL A 34 -8.32 6.81 -8.55
CA VAL A 34 -9.21 7.66 -9.36
C VAL A 34 -9.29 9.04 -8.75
N ARG A 35 -9.20 10.07 -9.58
CA ARG A 35 -9.41 11.42 -9.12
C ARG A 35 -10.91 11.68 -9.02
N ILE A 36 -11.33 12.09 -7.82
CA ILE A 36 -12.73 12.37 -7.53
C ILE A 36 -12.90 13.87 -7.38
N GLU A 37 -13.93 14.42 -8.01
CA GLU A 37 -14.21 15.83 -7.86
C GLU A 37 -14.70 16.10 -6.44
N SER A 38 -13.99 16.95 -5.72
CA SER A 38 -14.27 17.23 -4.33
C SER A 38 -13.66 18.58 -3.96
N GLU A 39 -14.26 19.26 -3.00
CA GLU A 39 -13.72 20.50 -2.48
C GLU A 39 -12.50 20.28 -1.60
N ALA A 40 -12.30 19.07 -1.11
CA ALA A 40 -11.19 18.74 -0.22
C ALA A 40 -10.52 17.44 -0.66
N GLY A 41 -9.27 17.29 -0.30
CA GLY A 41 -8.51 16.07 -0.54
C GLY A 41 -7.70 15.71 0.69
N PHE A 42 -7.03 14.58 0.62
CA PHE A 42 -6.25 14.07 1.74
C PHE A 42 -4.90 14.76 1.83
N VAL A 43 -4.49 15.08 3.06
CA VAL A 43 -3.16 15.62 3.34
C VAL A 43 -2.20 14.44 3.45
N ALA A 44 -1.21 14.39 2.57
CA ALA A 44 -0.24 13.30 2.58
C ALA A 44 1.01 13.71 1.82
N HIS A 45 2.06 12.93 2.00
CA HIS A 45 3.32 13.11 1.28
C HIS A 45 3.15 12.73 -0.22
N SER A 46 2.35 11.69 -0.48
CA SER A 46 2.02 11.24 -1.83
C SER A 46 0.72 11.92 -2.31
N ASP A 47 -0.05 11.24 -3.14
CA ASP A 47 -1.35 11.75 -3.60
C ASP A 47 -2.45 11.60 -2.56
N GLY A 48 -2.16 10.96 -1.44
CA GLY A 48 -3.11 10.82 -0.34
C GLY A 48 -4.16 9.72 -0.52
N ASP A 49 -3.96 8.81 -1.47
CA ASP A 49 -4.93 7.74 -1.73
C ASP A 49 -4.99 6.76 -0.56
N VAL A 50 -5.89 7.02 0.37
CA VAL A 50 -5.98 6.25 1.61
C VAL A 50 -6.33 4.78 1.36
N ALA A 51 -7.13 4.51 0.32
CA ALA A 51 -7.53 3.14 0.02
C ALA A 51 -6.35 2.33 -0.52
N ILE A 52 -5.57 2.90 -1.43
CA ILE A 52 -4.38 2.21 -1.93
C ILE A 52 -3.34 2.04 -0.84
N HIS A 53 -3.16 3.03 0.02
CA HIS A 53 -2.20 2.91 1.13
C HIS A 53 -2.60 1.78 2.07
N ALA A 54 -3.89 1.67 2.41
CA ALA A 54 -4.36 0.57 3.25
C ALA A 54 -4.16 -0.78 2.58
N LEU A 55 -4.42 -0.86 1.27
CA LEU A 55 -4.21 -2.09 0.51
C LEU A 55 -2.73 -2.47 0.51
N CYS A 56 -1.84 -1.52 0.28
CA CYS A 56 -0.40 -1.78 0.31
C CYS A 56 0.04 -2.31 1.66
N ASP A 57 -0.45 -1.72 2.75
CA ASP A 57 -0.13 -2.21 4.09
C ASP A 57 -0.64 -3.63 4.32
N ALA A 58 -1.84 -3.93 3.84
CA ALA A 58 -2.40 -5.27 3.96
C ALA A 58 -1.53 -6.30 3.20
N LEU A 59 -1.12 -5.95 2.00
CA LEU A 59 -0.29 -6.84 1.18
C LEU A 59 1.09 -7.05 1.79
N LEU A 60 1.72 -5.98 2.24
CA LEU A 60 3.03 -6.09 2.87
C LEU A 60 2.95 -6.87 4.17
N GLY A 61 1.90 -6.63 4.96
CA GLY A 61 1.71 -7.36 6.21
C GLY A 61 1.49 -8.85 5.97
N ALA A 62 0.67 -9.20 4.98
CA ALA A 62 0.43 -10.61 4.66
C ALA A 62 1.72 -11.31 4.25
N ALA A 63 2.60 -10.63 3.53
CA ALA A 63 3.86 -11.20 3.07
C ALA A 63 5.00 -11.05 4.08
N ALA A 64 4.71 -10.52 5.27
CA ALA A 64 5.67 -10.29 6.33
C ALA A 64 6.80 -9.35 5.88
N LEU A 65 6.45 -8.33 5.10
CA LEU A 65 7.40 -7.37 4.55
C LEU A 65 7.37 -6.00 5.25
N GLY A 66 6.59 -5.88 6.32
CA GLY A 66 6.47 -4.63 7.06
C GLY A 66 5.30 -3.79 6.58
N ASP A 67 5.53 -2.52 6.38
CA ASP A 67 4.48 -1.58 5.97
C ASP A 67 5.03 -0.55 4.97
N ILE A 68 4.15 0.31 4.46
CA ILE A 68 4.58 1.29 3.46
C ILE A 68 5.52 2.33 4.05
N GLY A 69 5.39 2.65 5.33
CA GLY A 69 6.31 3.61 5.96
C GLY A 69 7.73 3.12 6.00
N LEU A 70 7.93 1.82 6.06
CA LEU A 70 9.26 1.23 6.04
C LEU A 70 9.89 1.33 4.64
N HIS A 71 9.12 1.08 3.61
CA HIS A 71 9.62 1.02 2.24
C HIS A 71 9.56 2.36 1.50
N PHE A 72 8.61 3.21 1.86
CA PHE A 72 8.37 4.49 1.20
C PHE A 72 8.21 5.60 2.24
N PRO A 73 9.27 5.89 3.01
CA PRO A 73 9.14 6.84 4.11
C PRO A 73 8.88 8.26 3.62
N ASP A 74 8.08 9.01 4.40
CA ASP A 74 7.76 10.40 4.08
C ASP A 74 8.99 11.29 4.03
N SER A 75 10.08 10.88 4.68
CA SER A 75 11.31 11.64 4.68
C SER A 75 12.06 11.55 3.34
N ASP A 76 11.65 10.66 2.44
CA ASP A 76 12.33 10.46 1.17
C ASP A 76 11.60 11.23 0.08
N ASP A 77 12.25 12.25 -0.47
CA ASP A 77 11.65 13.12 -1.48
C ASP A 77 11.32 12.39 -2.78
N ARG A 78 11.89 11.21 -3.00
CA ARG A 78 11.56 10.43 -4.19
C ARG A 78 10.07 10.07 -4.24
N TRP A 79 9.43 10.00 -3.07
CA TRP A 79 8.03 9.60 -2.99
C TRP A 79 7.08 10.78 -2.85
N LYS A 80 7.61 12.00 -2.84
CA LYS A 80 6.79 13.20 -2.67
C LYS A 80 5.88 13.38 -3.89
N GLY A 81 4.58 13.46 -3.63
CA GLY A 81 3.59 13.64 -4.68
C GLY A 81 3.39 12.45 -5.58
N ILE A 82 3.94 11.29 -5.20
CA ILE A 82 3.88 10.12 -6.06
C ILE A 82 2.45 9.60 -6.22
N ASP A 83 2.15 9.10 -7.41
CA ASP A 83 0.90 8.41 -7.69
C ASP A 83 0.92 7.08 -6.93
N SER A 84 -0.05 6.88 -6.04
CA SER A 84 -0.09 5.68 -5.20
C SER A 84 -0.23 4.39 -6.00
N LYS A 85 -0.71 4.45 -7.25
CA LYS A 85 -0.72 3.28 -8.11
C LYS A 85 0.69 2.76 -8.37
N LEU A 86 1.68 3.64 -8.40
CA LEU A 86 3.07 3.23 -8.56
C LEU A 86 3.59 2.56 -7.29
N LEU A 87 3.15 3.03 -6.12
CA LEU A 87 3.47 2.37 -4.85
C LEU A 87 2.89 0.96 -4.85
N LEU A 88 1.64 0.82 -5.24
CA LEU A 88 0.99 -0.49 -5.29
C LEU A 88 1.71 -1.42 -6.25
N LYS A 89 2.14 -0.90 -7.39
CA LYS A 89 2.88 -1.71 -8.37
C LYS A 89 4.16 -2.25 -7.77
N GLU A 90 4.89 -1.42 -7.04
CA GLU A 90 6.13 -1.85 -6.40
C GLU A 90 5.86 -2.86 -5.29
N VAL A 91 4.80 -2.64 -4.49
CA VAL A 91 4.41 -3.58 -3.45
C VAL A 91 4.07 -4.94 -4.04
N MET A 92 3.33 -4.96 -5.16
CA MET A 92 3.00 -6.22 -5.82
C MET A 92 4.25 -6.93 -6.34
N ARG A 93 5.23 -6.16 -6.84
CA ARG A 93 6.50 -6.74 -7.25
C ARG A 93 7.18 -7.44 -6.07
N MET A 94 7.17 -6.79 -4.90
CA MET A 94 7.79 -7.35 -3.70
C MET A 94 7.06 -8.60 -3.22
N VAL A 95 5.73 -8.58 -3.25
CA VAL A 95 4.90 -9.71 -2.84
C VAL A 95 5.15 -10.91 -3.77
N ARG A 96 5.20 -10.66 -5.07
CA ARG A 96 5.45 -11.72 -6.05
C ARG A 96 6.86 -12.29 -5.92
N ALA A 97 7.83 -11.45 -5.56
CA ALA A 97 9.19 -11.91 -5.32
C ALA A 97 9.26 -12.88 -4.14
N LYS A 98 8.30 -12.79 -3.21
CA LYS A 98 8.20 -13.74 -2.10
C LYS A 98 7.42 -15.00 -2.50
N GLY A 99 6.90 -15.07 -3.72
CA GLY A 99 6.19 -16.24 -4.21
C GLY A 99 4.69 -16.20 -4.04
N TYR A 100 4.12 -15.03 -3.73
CA TYR A 100 2.69 -14.91 -3.52
C TYR A 100 2.00 -14.14 -4.62
N GLU A 101 0.70 -14.34 -4.77
CA GLU A 101 -0.17 -13.58 -5.64
C GLU A 101 -1.41 -13.14 -4.88
N LEU A 102 -1.99 -12.04 -5.33
CA LEU A 102 -3.21 -11.52 -4.75
C LEU A 102 -4.41 -12.21 -5.40
#